data_cf63e9b701269913ebce16df0d79f883
#
_entry.id   cf63e9b701269913ebce16df0d79f883
#
_cell.length_a   1.000
_cell.length_b   1.000
_cell.length_c   1.000
_cell.angle_alpha   90.00
_cell.angle_beta   90.00
_cell.angle_gamma   90.00
#
_symmetry.space_group_name_H-M   'P 1'
#
loop_
_entity.id
_entity.type
_entity.pdbx_description
1 polymer ?
#
loop_
_entity_poly.entity_id
_entity_poly.type
_entity_poly.pdbx_seq_one_letter_code
_entity_poly.pdbx_strand_id
1 'polypeptide(L)'
;MVRFILKRLGLALITLWLLSVIVFALGQVLPSDPARSILGPLAAPSAVRALDHQLGVDKPVLTQYWNWITNFPGTSNQYQAPIGPILTSALGRSLKLAIFALIILVPLGIVGGVISALNAGKPIDRTISVVGQSMLTVPEFVSGIILLVVFAVELGWLPVTATAPPGSSFLTQLKYLILPVIPLVMVLFGYIARMARVGTIEALDSDYARTATLKGLPRGVMIRRHVLRNSLMPTITVIATQTGYLIGGLVVVETLFRYNGIGLLTYNAANQHDIPMLEACVLTIGVVYMVVTLLADITYSLLNPRIRLKAAE
;
A
#
# COMPACT_ATOMS: atom_id res chain seq x y z
N MET A 1 14.35 9.26 21.58
CA MET A 1 13.35 8.27 21.09
C MET A 1 11.92 8.66 21.46
N VAL A 2 11.57 8.70 22.76
CA VAL A 2 10.21 9.01 23.20
C VAL A 2 9.67 10.31 22.60
N ARG A 3 10.43 11.43 22.70
CA ARG A 3 10.04 12.72 22.11
C ARG A 3 9.83 12.65 20.59
N PHE A 4 10.67 11.89 19.86
CA PHE A 4 10.52 11.68 18.42
C PHE A 4 9.23 10.92 18.10
N ILE A 5 8.97 9.82 18.81
CA ILE A 5 7.76 9.01 18.62
C ILE A 5 6.51 9.82 18.96
N LEU A 6 6.51 10.57 20.09
CA LEU A 6 5.39 11.43 20.48
C LEU A 6 5.12 12.52 19.45
N LYS A 7 6.17 13.16 18.90
CA LYS A 7 6.02 14.16 17.83
C LYS A 7 5.42 13.54 16.56
N ARG A 8 5.88 12.35 16.16
CA ARG A 8 5.35 11.63 15.00
C ARG A 8 3.90 11.19 15.21
N LEU A 9 3.56 10.68 16.40
CA LEU A 9 2.17 10.35 16.76
C LEU A 9 1.27 11.58 16.75
N GLY A 10 1.73 12.70 17.30
CA GLY A 10 0.97 13.96 17.27
C GLY A 10 0.71 14.44 15.84
N LEU A 11 1.73 14.41 14.97
CA LEU A 11 1.56 14.74 13.55
C LEU A 11 0.62 13.76 12.85
N ALA A 12 0.73 12.46 13.13
CA ALA A 12 -0.14 11.44 12.59
C ALA A 12 -1.62 11.68 12.96
N LEU A 13 -1.89 12.01 14.22
CA LEU A 13 -3.23 12.32 14.70
C LEU A 13 -3.81 13.58 14.01
N ILE A 14 -3.01 14.63 13.86
CA ILE A 14 -3.40 15.84 13.14
C ILE A 14 -3.73 15.51 11.68
N THR A 15 -2.87 14.71 11.02
CA THR A 15 -3.10 14.30 9.61
C THR A 15 -4.35 13.45 9.48
N LEU A 16 -4.61 12.51 10.39
CA LEU A 16 -5.83 11.70 10.39
C LEU A 16 -7.07 12.55 10.65
N TRP A 17 -6.98 13.52 11.55
CA TRP A 17 -8.07 14.46 11.78
C TRP A 17 -8.35 15.30 10.52
N LEU A 18 -7.33 15.88 9.90
CA LEU A 18 -7.48 16.62 8.64
C LEU A 18 -8.05 15.73 7.53
N LEU A 19 -7.58 14.49 7.41
CA LEU A 19 -8.12 13.53 6.47
C LEU A 19 -9.60 13.26 6.73
N SER A 20 -10.00 13.07 8.00
CA SER A 20 -11.41 12.85 8.34
C SER A 20 -12.30 14.05 7.97
N VAL A 21 -11.81 15.27 8.17
CA VAL A 21 -12.54 16.50 7.77
C VAL A 21 -12.67 16.56 6.24
N ILE A 22 -11.60 16.28 5.51
CA ILE A 22 -11.62 16.29 4.04
C ILE A 22 -12.56 15.22 3.50
N VAL A 23 -12.47 13.99 4.01
CA VAL A 23 -13.31 12.85 3.56
C VAL A 23 -14.78 13.16 3.81
N PHE A 24 -15.13 13.63 5.00
CA PHE A 24 -16.49 14.03 5.31
C PHE A 24 -16.98 15.20 4.43
N ALA A 25 -16.14 16.24 4.24
CA ALA A 25 -16.49 17.36 3.38
C ALA A 25 -16.72 16.95 1.92
N LEU A 26 -15.90 16.02 1.39
CA LEU A 26 -16.11 15.46 0.06
C LEU A 26 -17.43 14.69 -0.03
N GLY A 27 -17.80 13.92 1.01
CA GLY A 27 -19.10 13.25 1.10
C GLY A 27 -20.28 14.22 1.03
N GLN A 28 -20.13 15.42 1.60
CA GLN A 28 -21.18 16.47 1.55
C GLN A 28 -21.27 17.18 0.19
N VAL A 29 -20.16 17.25 -0.56
CA VAL A 29 -20.12 17.92 -1.88
C VAL A 29 -20.58 16.99 -3.01
N LEU A 30 -20.39 15.68 -2.84
CA LEU A 30 -20.85 14.72 -3.83
C LEU A 30 -22.38 14.78 -3.96
N PRO A 31 -22.91 14.84 -5.19
CA PRO A 31 -24.36 14.89 -5.42
C PRO A 31 -24.96 13.52 -5.07
N SER A 32 -25.20 13.29 -3.81
CA SER A 32 -25.85 12.10 -3.29
C SER A 32 -27.09 12.52 -2.47
N ASP A 33 -28.20 11.87 -2.74
CA ASP A 33 -29.39 11.92 -1.90
C ASP A 33 -29.46 10.59 -1.13
N PRO A 34 -28.98 10.55 0.14
CA PRO A 34 -28.89 9.29 0.88
C PRO A 34 -30.27 8.62 1.01
N ALA A 35 -31.32 9.40 1.21
CA ALA A 35 -32.67 8.86 1.32
C ALA A 35 -33.15 8.25 0.00
N ARG A 36 -32.86 8.88 -1.13
CA ARG A 36 -33.19 8.30 -2.45
C ARG A 36 -32.30 7.11 -2.81
N SER A 37 -31.07 7.09 -2.36
CA SER A 37 -30.19 5.93 -2.54
C SER A 37 -30.73 4.68 -1.82
N ILE A 38 -31.40 4.87 -0.69
CA ILE A 38 -32.01 3.80 0.10
C ILE A 38 -33.40 3.44 -0.40
N LEU A 39 -34.26 4.45 -0.63
CA LEU A 39 -35.69 4.25 -0.98
C LEU A 39 -35.92 4.04 -2.48
N GLY A 40 -34.91 4.31 -3.31
CA GLY A 40 -35.00 4.27 -4.77
C GLY A 40 -35.43 5.61 -5.39
N PRO A 41 -35.19 5.77 -6.72
CA PRO A 41 -35.40 7.04 -7.43
C PRO A 41 -36.87 7.47 -7.54
N LEU A 42 -37.81 6.53 -7.39
CA LEU A 42 -39.25 6.77 -7.50
C LEU A 42 -39.94 6.97 -6.13
N ALA A 43 -39.17 7.09 -5.05
CA ALA A 43 -39.73 7.26 -3.71
C ALA A 43 -40.54 8.54 -3.58
N ALA A 44 -41.66 8.48 -2.85
CA ALA A 44 -42.52 9.62 -2.58
C ALA A 44 -41.73 10.73 -1.83
N PRO A 45 -41.90 12.03 -2.18
CA PRO A 45 -41.17 13.12 -1.53
C PRO A 45 -41.36 13.20 -0.02
N SER A 46 -42.50 12.74 0.51
CA SER A 46 -42.77 12.66 1.94
C SER A 46 -41.93 11.61 2.65
N ALA A 47 -41.74 10.44 2.02
CA ALA A 47 -40.90 9.36 2.54
C ALA A 47 -39.39 9.76 2.52
N VAL A 48 -38.96 10.42 1.45
CA VAL A 48 -37.62 10.96 1.35
C VAL A 48 -37.32 11.93 2.48
N ARG A 49 -38.19 12.94 2.70
CA ARG A 49 -38.04 13.93 3.79
C ARG A 49 -38.06 13.28 5.18
N ALA A 50 -38.91 12.28 5.39
CA ALA A 50 -38.96 11.57 6.66
C ALA A 50 -37.65 10.81 6.94
N LEU A 51 -37.07 10.19 5.92
CA LEU A 51 -35.78 9.47 6.03
C LEU A 51 -34.60 10.44 6.19
N ASP A 52 -34.59 11.58 5.48
CA ASP A 52 -33.56 12.63 5.64
C ASP A 52 -33.51 13.13 7.08
N HIS A 53 -34.66 13.32 7.70
CA HIS A 53 -34.75 13.73 9.10
C HIS A 53 -34.23 12.62 10.04
N GLN A 54 -34.52 11.35 9.75
CA GLN A 54 -34.00 10.22 10.53
C GLN A 54 -32.49 10.07 10.39
N LEU A 55 -31.95 10.25 9.18
CA LEU A 55 -30.52 10.24 8.90
C LEU A 55 -29.80 11.49 9.42
N GLY A 56 -30.56 12.55 9.75
CA GLY A 56 -30.05 13.81 10.28
C GLY A 56 -29.29 14.64 9.22
N VAL A 57 -29.61 14.45 7.94
CA VAL A 57 -29.02 15.23 6.82
C VAL A 57 -29.43 16.70 6.89
N ASP A 58 -30.56 17.00 7.55
CA ASP A 58 -31.10 18.34 7.81
C ASP A 58 -30.40 19.10 8.96
N LYS A 59 -29.52 18.43 9.72
CA LYS A 59 -28.81 19.05 10.85
C LYS A 59 -27.63 19.92 10.38
N PRO A 60 -27.14 20.86 11.21
CA PRO A 60 -25.92 21.61 10.92
C PRO A 60 -24.73 20.69 10.61
N VAL A 61 -23.91 21.06 9.63
CA VAL A 61 -22.78 20.25 9.14
C VAL A 61 -21.84 19.81 10.26
N LEU A 62 -21.57 20.67 11.24
CA LEU A 62 -20.73 20.32 12.40
C LEU A 62 -21.35 19.19 13.25
N THR A 63 -22.68 19.19 13.39
CA THR A 63 -23.41 18.14 14.12
C THR A 63 -23.38 16.83 13.33
N GLN A 64 -23.50 16.90 12.01
CA GLN A 64 -23.36 15.73 11.14
C GLN A 64 -21.95 15.13 11.23
N TYR A 65 -20.90 15.96 11.16
CA TYR A 65 -19.52 15.52 11.32
C TYR A 65 -19.28 14.83 12.67
N TRP A 66 -19.77 15.45 13.77
CA TRP A 66 -19.64 14.88 15.10
C TRP A 66 -20.34 13.53 15.23
N ASN A 67 -21.57 13.43 14.73
CA ASN A 67 -22.32 12.18 14.71
C ASN A 67 -21.64 11.11 13.88
N TRP A 68 -21.09 11.49 12.72
CA TRP A 68 -20.38 10.59 11.84
C TRP A 68 -19.09 10.03 12.48
N ILE A 69 -18.24 10.88 13.04
CA ILE A 69 -16.98 10.44 13.63
C ILE A 69 -17.16 9.60 14.91
N THR A 70 -18.21 9.90 15.69
CA THR A 70 -18.51 9.14 16.92
C THR A 70 -19.19 7.80 16.66
N ASN A 71 -19.90 7.66 15.54
CA ASN A 71 -20.55 6.42 15.13
C ASN A 71 -19.78 5.64 14.05
N PHE A 72 -18.54 6.06 13.79
CA PHE A 72 -17.70 5.39 12.78
C PHE A 72 -17.49 3.91 13.12
N PRO A 73 -17.56 2.98 12.13
CA PRO A 73 -17.68 3.22 10.69
C PRO A 73 -19.11 3.27 10.12
N GLY A 74 -20.14 3.18 10.96
CA GLY A 74 -21.54 3.32 10.57
C GLY A 74 -22.15 2.12 9.86
N THR A 75 -23.19 2.37 9.07
CA THR A 75 -23.95 1.38 8.31
C THR A 75 -23.90 1.73 6.83
N SER A 76 -23.71 0.73 5.99
CA SER A 76 -23.72 0.86 4.53
C SER A 76 -25.14 1.08 4.01
N ASN A 77 -25.29 2.05 3.13
CA ASN A 77 -26.56 2.33 2.46
C ASN A 77 -26.90 1.23 1.45
N GLN A 78 -25.90 0.64 0.81
CA GLN A 78 -26.11 -0.40 -0.19
C GLN A 78 -26.36 -1.79 0.42
N TYR A 79 -25.56 -2.18 1.42
CA TYR A 79 -25.64 -3.51 2.02
C TYR A 79 -26.65 -3.55 3.17
N GLN A 80 -27.18 -2.42 3.65
CA GLN A 80 -28.07 -2.30 4.80
C GLN A 80 -27.54 -3.06 6.04
N ALA A 81 -26.20 -3.01 6.22
CA ALA A 81 -25.47 -3.77 7.23
C ALA A 81 -24.35 -2.93 7.85
N PRO A 82 -23.91 -3.26 9.08
CA PRO A 82 -22.77 -2.60 9.71
C PRO A 82 -21.50 -2.70 8.84
N ILE A 83 -20.83 -1.58 8.64
CA ILE A 83 -19.64 -1.49 7.78
C ILE A 83 -18.44 -2.25 8.39
N GLY A 84 -18.29 -2.24 9.72
CA GLY A 84 -17.11 -2.77 10.42
C GLY A 84 -16.69 -4.19 9.99
N PRO A 85 -17.58 -5.20 10.03
CA PRO A 85 -17.25 -6.57 9.62
C PRO A 85 -16.84 -6.68 8.14
N ILE A 86 -17.51 -5.93 7.25
CA ILE A 86 -17.20 -5.90 5.80
C ILE A 86 -15.81 -5.32 5.58
N LEU A 87 -15.55 -4.17 6.20
CA LEU A 87 -14.31 -3.42 6.11
C LEU A 87 -13.10 -4.21 6.64
N THR A 88 -13.21 -4.81 7.83
CA THR A 88 -12.13 -5.60 8.44
C THR A 88 -11.81 -6.84 7.61
N SER A 89 -12.82 -7.51 7.05
CA SER A 89 -12.63 -8.64 6.16
C SER A 89 -11.92 -8.24 4.86
N ALA A 90 -12.33 -7.13 4.24
CA ALA A 90 -11.70 -6.59 3.04
C ALA A 90 -10.26 -6.14 3.32
N LEU A 91 -10.01 -5.42 4.42
CA LEU A 91 -8.68 -5.00 4.85
C LEU A 91 -7.75 -6.20 5.05
N GLY A 92 -8.21 -7.26 5.72
CA GLY A 92 -7.42 -8.47 5.92
C GLY A 92 -6.98 -9.12 4.60
N ARG A 93 -7.83 -9.09 3.58
CA ARG A 93 -7.48 -9.58 2.23
C ARG A 93 -6.45 -8.67 1.56
N SER A 94 -6.63 -7.37 1.58
CA SER A 94 -5.65 -6.41 1.03
C SER A 94 -4.29 -6.51 1.69
N LEU A 95 -4.25 -6.64 3.02
CA LEU A 95 -3.00 -6.84 3.75
C LEU A 95 -2.30 -8.15 3.36
N LYS A 96 -3.07 -9.23 3.13
CA LYS A 96 -2.52 -10.49 2.63
C LYS A 96 -1.87 -10.33 1.27
N LEU A 97 -2.50 -9.64 0.33
CA LEU A 97 -1.95 -9.34 -1.00
C LEU A 97 -0.69 -8.47 -0.88
N ALA A 98 -0.74 -7.41 -0.07
CA ALA A 98 0.39 -6.50 0.16
C ALA A 98 1.61 -7.22 0.77
N ILE A 99 1.38 -8.04 1.81
CA ILE A 99 2.46 -8.81 2.46
C ILE A 99 3.06 -9.81 1.46
N PHE A 100 2.25 -10.50 0.67
CA PHE A 100 2.75 -11.44 -0.33
C PHE A 100 3.56 -10.72 -1.41
N ALA A 101 3.12 -9.55 -1.87
CA ALA A 101 3.89 -8.70 -2.78
C ALA A 101 5.24 -8.29 -2.17
N LEU A 102 5.27 -7.86 -0.91
CA LEU A 102 6.51 -7.46 -0.22
C LEU A 102 7.48 -8.62 -0.01
N ILE A 103 6.99 -9.82 0.31
CA ILE A 103 7.81 -11.02 0.46
C ILE A 103 8.56 -11.36 -0.84
N ILE A 104 7.96 -11.07 -1.99
CA ILE A 104 8.60 -11.28 -3.30
C ILE A 104 9.46 -10.09 -3.70
N LEU A 105 8.92 -8.89 -3.57
CA LEU A 105 9.53 -7.64 -4.00
C LEU A 105 10.85 -7.35 -3.29
N VAL A 106 10.87 -7.45 -1.95
CA VAL A 106 12.02 -7.02 -1.16
C VAL A 106 13.27 -7.87 -1.45
N PRO A 107 13.20 -9.21 -1.43
CA PRO A 107 14.34 -10.04 -1.81
C PRO A 107 14.77 -9.82 -3.26
N LEU A 108 13.82 -9.77 -4.21
CA LEU A 108 14.14 -9.56 -5.63
C LEU A 108 14.84 -8.22 -5.86
N GLY A 109 14.33 -7.14 -5.26
CA GLY A 109 14.91 -5.82 -5.40
C GLY A 109 16.31 -5.72 -4.79
N ILE A 110 16.50 -6.26 -3.57
CA ILE A 110 17.82 -6.26 -2.91
C ILE A 110 18.80 -7.12 -3.69
N VAL A 111 18.45 -8.35 -4.04
CA VAL A 111 19.34 -9.26 -4.77
C VAL A 111 19.68 -8.69 -6.14
N GLY A 112 18.67 -8.18 -6.88
CA GLY A 112 18.87 -7.53 -8.17
C GLY A 112 19.83 -6.34 -8.07
N GLY A 113 19.63 -5.45 -7.10
CA GLY A 113 20.48 -4.27 -6.89
C GLY A 113 21.92 -4.63 -6.49
N VAL A 114 22.09 -5.62 -5.60
CA VAL A 114 23.42 -6.10 -5.18
C VAL A 114 24.14 -6.77 -6.34
N ILE A 115 23.47 -7.63 -7.12
CA ILE A 115 24.09 -8.26 -8.32
C ILE A 115 24.50 -7.17 -9.32
N SER A 116 23.67 -6.19 -9.55
CA SER A 116 23.94 -5.04 -10.40
C SER A 116 25.19 -4.28 -9.93
N ALA A 117 25.30 -3.98 -8.65
CA ALA A 117 26.45 -3.29 -8.04
C ALA A 117 27.77 -4.09 -8.16
N LEU A 118 27.72 -5.40 -7.86
CA LEU A 118 28.90 -6.28 -7.96
C LEU A 118 29.38 -6.46 -9.40
N ASN A 119 28.57 -6.13 -10.38
CA ASN A 119 28.87 -6.18 -11.81
C ASN A 119 28.78 -4.79 -12.46
N ALA A 120 29.06 -3.73 -11.71
CA ALA A 120 28.97 -2.35 -12.18
C ALA A 120 29.70 -2.14 -13.51
N GLY A 121 29.02 -1.54 -14.49
CA GLY A 121 29.50 -1.31 -15.85
C GLY A 121 29.45 -2.50 -16.80
N LYS A 122 29.14 -3.72 -16.32
CA LYS A 122 28.99 -4.92 -17.14
C LYS A 122 27.57 -5.05 -17.72
N PRO A 123 27.36 -5.93 -18.74
CA PRO A 123 26.04 -6.16 -19.34
C PRO A 123 24.95 -6.51 -18.34
N ILE A 124 25.25 -7.34 -17.33
CA ILE A 124 24.29 -7.72 -16.25
C ILE A 124 23.79 -6.48 -15.51
N ASP A 125 24.67 -5.57 -15.12
CA ASP A 125 24.32 -4.31 -14.48
C ASP A 125 23.39 -3.48 -15.37
N ARG A 126 23.77 -3.35 -16.64
CA ARG A 126 22.97 -2.59 -17.61
C ARG A 126 21.59 -3.21 -17.82
N THR A 127 21.50 -4.54 -17.95
CA THR A 127 20.23 -5.23 -18.11
C THR A 127 19.32 -5.05 -16.91
N ILE A 128 19.79 -5.27 -15.68
CA ILE A 128 18.99 -5.09 -14.46
C ILE A 128 18.53 -3.65 -14.34
N SER A 129 19.40 -2.68 -14.60
CA SER A 129 19.07 -1.26 -14.51
C SER A 129 18.06 -0.82 -15.57
N VAL A 130 18.23 -1.26 -16.83
CA VAL A 130 17.29 -0.91 -17.93
C VAL A 130 15.93 -1.58 -17.69
N VAL A 131 15.91 -2.87 -17.38
CA VAL A 131 14.67 -3.60 -17.09
C VAL A 131 13.94 -2.97 -15.91
N GLY A 132 14.64 -2.73 -14.80
CA GLY A 132 14.04 -2.08 -13.62
C GLY A 132 13.50 -0.69 -13.93
N GLN A 133 14.21 0.12 -14.72
CA GLN A 133 13.75 1.45 -15.10
C GLN A 133 12.56 1.37 -16.07
N SER A 134 12.56 0.44 -17.02
CA SER A 134 11.43 0.23 -17.92
C SER A 134 10.17 -0.20 -17.18
N MET A 135 10.30 -1.08 -16.19
CA MET A 135 9.18 -1.52 -15.35
C MET A 135 8.53 -0.36 -14.57
N LEU A 136 9.32 0.64 -14.12
CA LEU A 136 8.81 1.82 -13.42
C LEU A 136 7.93 2.72 -14.30
N THR A 137 8.16 2.72 -15.62
CA THR A 137 7.44 3.61 -16.55
C THR A 137 6.11 3.02 -17.02
N VAL A 138 5.94 1.70 -16.91
CA VAL A 138 4.70 1.03 -17.31
C VAL A 138 3.68 1.12 -16.17
N PRO A 139 2.51 1.74 -16.40
CA PRO A 139 1.45 1.77 -15.40
C PRO A 139 1.03 0.36 -14.97
N GLU A 140 0.76 0.16 -13.69
CA GLU A 140 0.45 -1.15 -13.12
C GLU A 140 -0.78 -1.84 -13.75
N PHE A 141 -1.80 -1.05 -14.17
CA PHE A 141 -2.96 -1.61 -14.85
C PHE A 141 -2.63 -2.13 -16.26
N VAL A 142 -1.71 -1.47 -16.97
CA VAL A 142 -1.28 -1.89 -18.31
C VAL A 142 -0.54 -3.23 -18.22
N SER A 143 0.46 -3.31 -17.33
CA SER A 143 1.16 -4.57 -17.10
C SER A 143 0.22 -5.67 -16.59
N GLY A 144 -0.73 -5.30 -15.72
CA GLY A 144 -1.75 -6.23 -15.20
C GLY A 144 -2.64 -6.80 -16.30
N ILE A 145 -3.15 -5.96 -17.22
CA ILE A 145 -3.97 -6.42 -18.35
C ILE A 145 -3.16 -7.35 -19.27
N ILE A 146 -1.94 -6.97 -19.63
CA ILE A 146 -1.08 -7.79 -20.50
C ILE A 146 -0.83 -9.16 -19.86
N LEU A 147 -0.48 -9.18 -18.57
CA LEU A 147 -0.23 -10.43 -17.85
C LEU A 147 -1.50 -11.29 -17.73
N LEU A 148 -2.65 -10.67 -17.50
CA LEU A 148 -3.93 -11.36 -17.43
C LEU A 148 -4.26 -12.01 -18.77
N VAL A 149 -4.16 -11.27 -19.88
CA VAL A 149 -4.42 -11.81 -21.22
C VAL A 149 -3.46 -12.95 -21.54
N VAL A 150 -2.15 -12.75 -21.37
CA VAL A 150 -1.16 -13.76 -21.72
C VAL A 150 -1.24 -15.00 -20.84
N PHE A 151 -1.21 -14.86 -19.51
CA PHE A 151 -1.06 -15.99 -18.61
C PHE A 151 -2.38 -16.63 -18.16
N ALA A 152 -3.47 -15.88 -18.15
CA ALA A 152 -4.75 -16.41 -17.71
C ALA A 152 -5.67 -16.78 -18.91
N VAL A 153 -5.72 -15.96 -19.95
CA VAL A 153 -6.61 -16.19 -21.09
C VAL A 153 -5.95 -17.08 -22.15
N GLU A 154 -4.79 -16.69 -22.67
CA GLU A 154 -4.15 -17.41 -23.78
C GLU A 154 -3.48 -18.71 -23.34
N LEU A 155 -2.69 -18.66 -22.27
CA LEU A 155 -1.94 -19.83 -21.79
C LEU A 155 -2.73 -20.70 -20.79
N GLY A 156 -3.73 -20.14 -20.12
CA GLY A 156 -4.52 -20.84 -19.10
C GLY A 156 -3.72 -21.33 -17.88
N TRP A 157 -2.53 -20.76 -17.62
CA TRP A 157 -1.65 -21.19 -16.52
C TRP A 157 -2.10 -20.70 -15.16
N LEU A 158 -2.68 -19.51 -15.11
CA LEU A 158 -3.09 -18.84 -13.89
C LEU A 158 -4.57 -18.45 -13.95
N PRO A 159 -5.25 -18.32 -12.80
CA PRO A 159 -6.64 -17.94 -12.76
C PRO A 159 -6.83 -16.46 -13.16
N VAL A 160 -7.96 -16.17 -13.85
CA VAL A 160 -8.34 -14.82 -14.27
C VAL A 160 -8.67 -13.94 -13.06
N THR A 161 -9.23 -14.50 -12.01
CA THR A 161 -9.60 -13.78 -10.78
C THR A 161 -8.64 -14.11 -9.65
N ALA A 162 -8.40 -13.14 -8.75
CA ALA A 162 -7.54 -13.35 -7.60
C ALA A 162 -8.25 -13.93 -6.37
N THR A 163 -9.55 -14.18 -6.46
CA THR A 163 -10.35 -14.76 -5.36
C THR A 163 -10.42 -16.27 -5.48
N ALA A 164 -9.72 -16.97 -4.59
CA ALA A 164 -9.75 -18.42 -4.52
C ALA A 164 -11.11 -18.91 -3.98
N PRO A 165 -11.59 -20.13 -4.36
CA PRO A 165 -12.79 -20.72 -3.83
C PRO A 165 -12.77 -20.81 -2.29
N PRO A 166 -13.93 -20.70 -1.62
CA PRO A 166 -14.02 -20.88 -0.17
C PRO A 166 -13.47 -22.25 0.27
N GLY A 167 -12.74 -22.27 1.38
CA GLY A 167 -12.14 -23.51 1.89
C GLY A 167 -10.88 -23.97 1.17
N SER A 168 -10.37 -23.21 0.20
CA SER A 168 -9.12 -23.52 -0.50
C SER A 168 -7.93 -23.59 0.43
N SER A 169 -6.98 -24.51 0.16
CA SER A 169 -5.73 -24.60 0.86
C SER A 169 -4.91 -23.30 0.73
N PHE A 170 -3.99 -23.07 1.67
CA PHE A 170 -3.11 -21.89 1.63
C PHE A 170 -2.31 -21.78 0.30
N LEU A 171 -1.79 -22.91 -0.19
CA LEU A 171 -1.06 -22.94 -1.46
C LEU A 171 -1.95 -22.56 -2.65
N THR A 172 -3.19 -23.05 -2.67
CA THR A 172 -4.15 -22.66 -3.69
C THR A 172 -4.42 -21.17 -3.64
N GLN A 173 -4.64 -20.59 -2.45
CA GLN A 173 -4.84 -19.17 -2.31
C GLN A 173 -3.63 -18.35 -2.80
N LEU A 174 -2.39 -18.81 -2.55
CA LEU A 174 -1.18 -18.16 -3.07
C LEU A 174 -1.13 -18.20 -4.61
N LYS A 175 -1.52 -19.34 -5.24
CA LYS A 175 -1.59 -19.44 -6.70
C LYS A 175 -2.48 -18.35 -7.31
N TYR A 176 -3.62 -18.06 -6.69
CA TYR A 176 -4.53 -16.99 -7.14
C TYR A 176 -3.93 -15.58 -6.96
N LEU A 177 -2.99 -15.40 -6.03
CA LEU A 177 -2.34 -14.11 -5.79
C LEU A 177 -1.09 -13.87 -6.67
N ILE A 178 -0.57 -14.89 -7.37
CA ILE A 178 0.64 -14.73 -8.20
C ILE A 178 0.42 -13.63 -9.26
N LEU A 179 -0.65 -13.73 -10.03
CA LEU A 179 -0.90 -12.83 -11.15
C LEU A 179 -1.07 -11.37 -10.70
N PRO A 180 -1.89 -11.03 -9.67
CA PRO A 180 -2.02 -9.65 -9.19
C PRO A 180 -0.76 -9.11 -8.50
N VAL A 181 0.11 -9.96 -7.97
CA VAL A 181 1.36 -9.52 -7.31
C VAL A 181 2.39 -9.03 -8.33
N ILE A 182 2.45 -9.62 -9.53
CA ILE A 182 3.49 -9.29 -10.52
C ILE A 182 3.49 -7.80 -10.91
N PRO A 183 2.36 -7.14 -11.26
CA PRO A 183 2.33 -5.70 -11.55
C PRO A 183 2.84 -4.84 -10.39
N LEU A 184 2.45 -5.16 -9.15
CA LEU A 184 2.90 -4.46 -7.95
C LEU A 184 4.42 -4.59 -7.77
N VAL A 185 4.95 -5.79 -7.98
CA VAL A 185 6.39 -6.04 -7.92
C VAL A 185 7.13 -5.31 -9.04
N MET A 186 6.61 -5.31 -10.26
CA MET A 186 7.23 -4.63 -11.41
C MET A 186 7.43 -3.14 -11.14
N VAL A 187 6.38 -2.43 -10.74
CA VAL A 187 6.43 -0.98 -10.48
C VAL A 187 7.39 -0.62 -9.36
N LEU A 188 7.53 -1.45 -8.33
CA LEU A 188 8.34 -1.13 -7.16
C LEU A 188 9.77 -1.69 -7.21
N PHE A 189 10.01 -2.71 -8.05
CA PHE A 189 11.31 -3.36 -8.18
C PHE A 189 12.45 -2.39 -8.51
N GLY A 190 12.23 -1.53 -9.51
CA GLY A 190 13.25 -0.59 -9.98
C GLY A 190 13.71 0.38 -8.89
N TYR A 191 12.80 0.85 -8.02
CA TYR A 191 13.14 1.72 -6.89
C TYR A 191 14.08 1.03 -5.90
N ILE A 192 13.70 -0.20 -5.48
CA ILE A 192 14.47 -0.96 -4.48
C ILE A 192 15.81 -1.41 -5.06
N ALA A 193 15.81 -1.97 -6.28
CA ALA A 193 17.02 -2.44 -6.93
C ALA A 193 18.03 -1.29 -7.18
N ARG A 194 17.54 -0.14 -7.63
CA ARG A 194 18.39 1.05 -7.83
C ARG A 194 19.03 1.52 -6.52
N MET A 195 18.26 1.60 -5.44
CA MET A 195 18.79 2.05 -4.14
C MET A 195 19.78 1.02 -3.56
N ALA A 196 19.46 -0.27 -3.65
CA ALA A 196 20.38 -1.33 -3.22
C ALA A 196 21.68 -1.31 -4.03
N ARG A 197 21.62 -1.02 -5.34
CA ARG A 197 22.79 -0.86 -6.19
C ARG A 197 23.66 0.31 -5.74
N VAL A 198 23.08 1.50 -5.58
CA VAL A 198 23.82 2.72 -5.17
C VAL A 198 24.48 2.51 -3.81
N GLY A 199 23.71 2.08 -2.80
CA GLY A 199 24.26 1.85 -1.47
C GLY A 199 25.34 0.74 -1.44
N THR A 200 25.24 -0.27 -2.31
CA THR A 200 26.27 -1.32 -2.38
C THR A 200 27.57 -0.81 -3.04
N ILE A 201 27.48 0.03 -4.08
CA ILE A 201 28.68 0.66 -4.70
C ILE A 201 29.36 1.56 -3.67
N GLU A 202 28.63 2.45 -3.01
CA GLU A 202 29.19 3.33 -1.98
C GLU A 202 29.88 2.55 -0.84
N ALA A 203 29.28 1.44 -0.42
CA ALA A 203 29.84 0.57 0.60
C ALA A 203 31.11 -0.14 0.15
N LEU A 204 31.19 -0.55 -1.12
CA LEU A 204 32.40 -1.16 -1.70
C LEU A 204 33.57 -0.18 -1.80
N ASP A 205 33.29 1.08 -2.05
CA ASP A 205 34.31 2.14 -2.17
C ASP A 205 34.74 2.73 -0.81
N SER A 206 34.14 2.29 0.29
CA SER A 206 34.41 2.78 1.63
C SER A 206 35.73 2.31 2.22
N ASP A 207 36.29 3.09 3.17
CA ASP A 207 37.54 2.78 3.86
C ASP A 207 37.47 1.47 4.66
N TYR A 208 36.32 1.13 5.22
CA TYR A 208 36.16 -0.13 5.94
C TYR A 208 36.21 -1.37 5.00
N ALA A 209 35.69 -1.26 3.77
CA ALA A 209 35.79 -2.31 2.80
C ALA A 209 37.25 -2.47 2.31
N ARG A 210 37.93 -1.36 2.09
CA ARG A 210 39.37 -1.31 1.75
C ARG A 210 40.22 -1.94 2.86
N THR A 211 39.96 -1.57 4.13
CA THR A 211 40.65 -2.15 5.31
C THR A 211 40.39 -3.65 5.43
N ALA A 212 39.15 -4.12 5.17
CA ALA A 212 38.85 -5.54 5.20
C ALA A 212 39.62 -6.33 4.13
N THR A 213 39.79 -5.75 2.94
CA THR A 213 40.58 -6.33 1.86
C THR A 213 42.09 -6.40 2.22
N LEU A 214 42.63 -5.33 2.82
CA LEU A 214 44.03 -5.29 3.28
C LEU A 214 44.32 -6.29 4.40
N LYS A 215 43.30 -6.62 5.23
CA LYS A 215 43.41 -7.72 6.23
C LYS A 215 43.31 -9.12 5.66
N GLY A 216 43.25 -9.27 4.32
CA GLY A 216 43.19 -10.56 3.65
C GLY A 216 41.87 -11.30 3.76
N LEU A 217 40.76 -10.61 4.09
CA LEU A 217 39.45 -11.27 4.17
C LEU A 217 38.98 -11.72 2.78
N PRO A 218 38.48 -12.95 2.63
CA PRO A 218 37.89 -13.42 1.38
C PRO A 218 36.76 -12.47 0.92
N ARG A 219 36.72 -12.18 -0.39
CA ARG A 219 35.74 -11.23 -0.98
C ARG A 219 34.28 -11.50 -0.56
N GLY A 220 33.87 -12.77 -0.52
CA GLY A 220 32.52 -13.15 -0.10
C GLY A 220 32.22 -12.81 1.36
N VAL A 221 33.20 -12.99 2.26
CA VAL A 221 33.08 -12.65 3.69
C VAL A 221 33.00 -11.12 3.85
N MET A 222 33.86 -10.38 3.15
CA MET A 222 33.86 -8.91 3.15
C MET A 222 32.49 -8.37 2.68
N ILE A 223 31.94 -8.89 1.58
CA ILE A 223 30.62 -8.47 1.07
C ILE A 223 29.52 -8.77 2.10
N ARG A 224 29.41 -10.02 2.56
CA ARG A 224 28.30 -10.44 3.45
C ARG A 224 28.35 -9.76 4.82
N ARG A 225 29.54 -9.62 5.42
CA ARG A 225 29.69 -9.17 6.82
C ARG A 225 29.85 -7.65 6.95
N HIS A 226 30.49 -7.01 5.97
CA HIS A 226 30.83 -5.58 6.06
C HIS A 226 30.04 -4.72 5.06
N VAL A 227 29.94 -5.13 3.80
CA VAL A 227 29.28 -4.34 2.75
C VAL A 227 27.77 -4.39 2.91
N LEU A 228 27.13 -5.56 2.84
CA LEU A 228 25.66 -5.68 2.83
C LEU A 228 25.01 -5.07 4.07
N ARG A 229 25.61 -5.25 5.24
CA ARG A 229 25.06 -4.70 6.48
C ARG A 229 24.92 -3.19 6.44
N ASN A 230 25.84 -2.48 5.81
CA ASN A 230 25.86 -1.03 5.76
C ASN A 230 25.18 -0.48 4.50
N SER A 231 25.32 -1.17 3.37
CA SER A 231 24.76 -0.74 2.08
C SER A 231 23.24 -0.76 2.03
N LEU A 232 22.59 -1.61 2.84
CA LEU A 232 21.13 -1.75 2.81
C LEU A 232 20.40 -0.71 3.67
N MET A 233 21.09 0.11 4.45
CA MET A 233 20.44 1.15 5.26
C MET A 233 19.59 2.12 4.42
N PRO A 234 20.10 2.72 3.31
CA PRO A 234 19.27 3.55 2.43
C PRO A 234 18.14 2.77 1.76
N THR A 235 18.40 1.51 1.41
CA THR A 235 17.41 0.62 0.77
C THR A 235 16.22 0.35 1.68
N ILE A 236 16.44 0.13 2.99
CA ILE A 236 15.36 -0.09 3.96
C ILE A 236 14.43 1.13 4.02
N THR A 237 14.99 2.34 3.94
CA THR A 237 14.18 3.57 3.90
C THR A 237 13.29 3.62 2.66
N VAL A 238 13.83 3.25 1.51
CA VAL A 238 13.05 3.19 0.26
C VAL A 238 11.97 2.09 0.33
N ILE A 239 12.30 0.90 0.85
CA ILE A 239 11.32 -0.17 1.06
C ILE A 239 10.16 0.35 1.91
N ALA A 240 10.46 1.03 3.01
CA ALA A 240 9.46 1.58 3.91
C ALA A 240 8.54 2.60 3.21
N THR A 241 9.10 3.52 2.43
CA THR A 241 8.34 4.50 1.65
C THR A 241 7.50 3.83 0.58
N GLN A 242 8.08 2.85 -0.13
CA GLN A 242 7.39 2.13 -1.20
C GLN A 242 6.28 1.20 -0.68
N THR A 243 6.36 0.74 0.56
CA THR A 243 5.27 0.00 1.21
C THR A 243 4.03 0.87 1.38
N GLY A 244 4.19 2.16 1.69
CA GLY A 244 3.09 3.12 1.69
C GLY A 244 2.46 3.29 0.30
N TYR A 245 3.29 3.45 -0.74
CA TYR A 245 2.82 3.57 -2.13
C TYR A 245 2.08 2.30 -2.60
N LEU A 246 2.56 1.12 -2.21
CA LEU A 246 1.94 -0.16 -2.55
C LEU A 246 0.48 -0.22 -2.10
N ILE A 247 0.16 0.33 -0.92
CA ILE A 247 -1.22 0.35 -0.39
C ILE A 247 -2.15 1.16 -1.31
N GLY A 248 -1.67 2.27 -1.87
CA GLY A 248 -2.42 3.05 -2.87
C GLY A 248 -2.66 2.29 -4.17
N GLY A 249 -1.65 1.55 -4.66
CA GLY A 249 -1.72 0.74 -5.88
C GLY A 249 -2.65 -0.48 -5.77
N LEU A 250 -2.94 -0.94 -4.55
CA LEU A 250 -3.85 -2.07 -4.35
C LEU A 250 -5.24 -1.83 -4.98
N VAL A 251 -5.76 -0.60 -4.98
CA VAL A 251 -7.08 -0.28 -5.55
C VAL A 251 -7.17 -0.71 -7.01
N VAL A 252 -6.15 -0.39 -7.80
CA VAL A 252 -6.09 -0.69 -9.24
C VAL A 252 -6.00 -2.20 -9.47
N VAL A 253 -5.08 -2.85 -8.77
CA VAL A 253 -4.84 -4.29 -8.93
C VAL A 253 -6.01 -5.12 -8.44
N GLU A 254 -6.60 -4.77 -7.29
CA GLU A 254 -7.76 -5.46 -6.73
C GLU A 254 -8.99 -5.34 -7.63
N THR A 255 -9.20 -4.17 -8.24
CA THR A 255 -10.29 -3.94 -9.20
C THR A 255 -10.07 -4.75 -10.47
N LEU A 256 -8.87 -4.74 -11.03
CA LEU A 256 -8.53 -5.44 -12.25
C LEU A 256 -8.70 -6.97 -12.12
N PHE A 257 -8.17 -7.54 -11.03
CA PHE A 257 -8.18 -8.98 -10.79
C PHE A 257 -9.37 -9.47 -9.95
N ARG A 258 -10.36 -8.61 -9.71
CA ARG A 258 -11.55 -8.92 -8.91
C ARG A 258 -11.21 -9.51 -7.54
N TYR A 259 -10.21 -8.96 -6.87
CA TYR A 259 -9.83 -9.37 -5.52
C TYR A 259 -10.62 -8.56 -4.49
N ASN A 260 -11.41 -9.23 -3.67
CA ASN A 260 -12.36 -8.61 -2.72
C ASN A 260 -11.66 -7.91 -1.53
N GLY A 261 -10.68 -7.07 -1.80
CA GLY A 261 -9.99 -6.25 -0.82
C GLY A 261 -10.64 -4.89 -0.59
N ILE A 262 -9.95 -4.04 0.21
CA ILE A 262 -10.45 -2.71 0.55
C ILE A 262 -10.46 -1.77 -0.66
N GLY A 263 -9.54 -1.95 -1.62
CA GLY A 263 -9.48 -1.16 -2.85
C GLY A 263 -10.69 -1.42 -3.75
N LEU A 264 -11.02 -2.69 -4.01
CA LEU A 264 -12.23 -3.05 -4.76
C LEU A 264 -13.49 -2.62 -4.02
N LEU A 265 -13.52 -2.73 -2.68
CA LEU A 265 -14.63 -2.26 -1.86
C LEU A 265 -14.82 -0.74 -2.00
N THR A 266 -13.72 0.04 -1.98
CA THR A 266 -13.72 1.49 -2.21
C THR A 266 -14.28 1.84 -3.60
N TYR A 267 -13.79 1.14 -4.63
CA TYR A 267 -14.26 1.32 -6.01
C TYR A 267 -15.77 1.03 -6.13
N ASN A 268 -16.24 -0.07 -5.57
CA ASN A 268 -17.65 -0.42 -5.61
C ASN A 268 -18.52 0.59 -4.83
N ALA A 269 -18.08 1.03 -3.65
CA ALA A 269 -18.78 2.05 -2.86
C ALA A 269 -18.92 3.37 -3.62
N ALA A 270 -17.85 3.80 -4.34
CA ALA A 270 -17.88 4.98 -5.18
C ALA A 270 -18.90 4.85 -6.33
N ASN A 271 -18.88 3.72 -7.06
CA ASN A 271 -19.79 3.49 -8.18
C ASN A 271 -21.25 3.34 -7.75
N GLN A 272 -21.49 2.81 -6.56
CA GLN A 272 -22.84 2.59 -6.02
C GLN A 272 -23.34 3.78 -5.20
N HIS A 273 -22.55 4.86 -5.09
CA HIS A 273 -22.86 6.05 -4.29
C HIS A 273 -23.14 5.73 -2.80
N ASP A 274 -22.48 4.67 -2.29
CA ASP A 274 -22.52 4.32 -0.87
C ASP A 274 -21.51 5.19 -0.10
N ILE A 275 -21.90 6.43 0.19
CA ILE A 275 -21.01 7.42 0.82
C ILE A 275 -20.47 6.94 2.17
N PRO A 276 -21.28 6.40 3.12
CA PRO A 276 -20.75 5.92 4.39
C PRO A 276 -19.67 4.83 4.22
N MET A 277 -19.87 3.88 3.30
CA MET A 277 -18.87 2.85 2.99
C MET A 277 -17.62 3.45 2.37
N LEU A 278 -17.76 4.39 1.43
CA LEU A 278 -16.66 5.05 0.76
C LEU A 278 -15.79 5.82 1.77
N GLU A 279 -16.40 6.61 2.63
CA GLU A 279 -15.72 7.36 3.69
C GLU A 279 -14.98 6.44 4.66
N ALA A 280 -15.61 5.33 5.05
CA ALA A 280 -15.00 4.35 5.93
C ALA A 280 -13.79 3.66 5.28
N CYS A 281 -13.88 3.31 3.99
CA CYS A 281 -12.77 2.73 3.24
C CYS A 281 -11.61 3.71 3.12
N VAL A 282 -11.85 4.95 2.71
CA VAL A 282 -10.80 5.97 2.50
C VAL A 282 -10.09 6.28 3.82
N LEU A 283 -10.84 6.49 4.92
CA LEU A 283 -10.23 6.69 6.24
C LEU A 283 -9.40 5.49 6.68
N THR A 284 -9.89 4.27 6.47
CA THR A 284 -9.14 3.06 6.84
C THR A 284 -7.86 2.92 6.05
N ILE A 285 -7.87 3.19 4.74
CA ILE A 285 -6.66 3.23 3.91
C ILE A 285 -5.69 4.29 4.45
N GLY A 286 -6.19 5.47 4.82
CA GLY A 286 -5.40 6.53 5.44
C GLY A 286 -4.75 6.10 6.76
N VAL A 287 -5.51 5.43 7.65
CA VAL A 287 -4.97 4.87 8.91
C VAL A 287 -3.89 3.85 8.63
N VAL A 288 -4.11 2.92 7.71
CA VAL A 288 -3.11 1.89 7.34
C VAL A 288 -1.84 2.54 6.79
N TYR A 289 -1.99 3.52 5.89
CA TYR A 289 -0.86 4.28 5.36
C TYR A 289 -0.05 4.97 6.48
N MET A 290 -0.73 5.60 7.43
CA MET A 290 -0.12 6.24 8.60
C MET A 290 0.62 5.26 9.50
N VAL A 291 0.00 4.10 9.79
CA VAL A 291 0.64 3.03 10.59
C VAL A 291 1.90 2.53 9.89
N VAL A 292 1.83 2.26 8.59
CA VAL A 292 2.99 1.82 7.80
C VAL A 292 4.10 2.88 7.79
N THR A 293 3.75 4.14 7.59
CA THR A 293 4.71 5.24 7.62
C THR A 293 5.36 5.40 9.00
N LEU A 294 4.57 5.29 10.07
CA LEU A 294 5.09 5.34 11.44
C LEU A 294 6.06 4.18 11.73
N LEU A 295 5.70 2.95 11.31
CA LEU A 295 6.58 1.79 11.43
C LEU A 295 7.88 1.98 10.64
N ALA A 296 7.79 2.57 9.45
CA ALA A 296 8.93 2.95 8.62
C ALA A 296 9.85 3.94 9.33
N ASP A 297 9.30 4.99 9.89
CA ASP A 297 10.05 6.03 10.65
C ASP A 297 10.74 5.44 11.89
N ILE A 298 10.04 4.57 12.62
CA ILE A 298 10.61 3.87 13.78
C ILE A 298 11.77 2.97 13.35
N THR A 299 11.57 2.16 12.31
CA THR A 299 12.60 1.27 11.76
C THR A 299 13.83 2.06 11.32
N TYR A 300 13.62 3.18 10.61
CA TYR A 300 14.69 4.06 10.19
C TYR A 300 15.45 4.67 11.37
N SER A 301 14.73 5.14 12.39
CA SER A 301 15.32 5.71 13.61
C SER A 301 16.11 4.66 14.43
N LEU A 302 15.70 3.39 14.41
CA LEU A 302 16.41 2.30 15.06
C LEU A 302 17.71 1.94 14.32
N LEU A 303 17.67 1.93 12.99
CA LEU A 303 18.80 1.56 12.16
C LEU A 303 19.84 2.67 12.01
N ASN A 304 19.44 3.95 12.07
CA ASN A 304 20.33 5.09 11.90
C ASN A 304 20.42 5.94 13.18
N PRO A 305 21.36 5.65 14.10
CA PRO A 305 21.47 6.37 15.38
C PRO A 305 21.87 7.85 15.23
N ARG A 306 22.41 8.27 14.08
CA ARG A 306 22.79 9.68 13.84
C ARG A 306 21.60 10.64 13.78
N ILE A 307 20.42 10.14 13.43
CA ILE A 307 19.19 10.96 13.38
C ILE A 307 18.66 11.23 14.78
N ARG A 308 18.95 10.35 15.74
CA ARG A 308 18.58 10.57 17.15
C ARG A 308 19.19 11.83 17.74
N LEU A 309 20.38 12.21 17.29
CA LEU A 309 21.12 13.36 17.79
C LEU A 309 20.56 14.68 17.22
N LYS A 310 20.19 14.73 15.92
CA LYS A 310 19.58 15.92 15.29
C LYS A 310 18.14 16.21 15.70
N ALA A 311 17.40 15.21 16.19
CA ALA A 311 16.03 15.40 16.66
C ALA A 311 15.94 15.75 18.16
N ALA A 312 17.10 15.87 18.84
CA ALA A 312 17.19 16.26 20.24
C ALA A 312 17.57 17.75 20.41
N GLU A 313 18.03 18.41 19.35
CA GLU A 313 18.17 19.86 19.21
C GLU A 313 16.83 20.47 18.71
#